data_ca7f874520f8e6e66f2572a453daf95f
#
_entry.id   ca7f874520f8e6e66f2572a453daf95f
#
_cell.length_a   1.000
_cell.length_b   1.000
_cell.length_c   1.000
_cell.angle_alpha   90.00
_cell.angle_beta   90.00
_cell.angle_gamma   90.00
#
_symmetry.space_group_name_H-M   'P 1'
#
loop_
_entity.id
_entity.type
_entity.pdbx_description
1 polymer ?
#
loop_
_entity_poly.entity_id
_entity_poly.type
_entity_poly.pdbx_seq_one_letter_code
_entity_poly.pdbx_strand_id
1 'polypeptide(L)'
;MKFVLKNVLLVLSVCFLCLLAFEGMTRLILDDGMLYELEMWKYAREVKVRDLQADLGHRHRNHADAQLMGVAVRTNSFGFRSPEISEKADARFARIAFVGDSTTFGWGVAEQQTFAHKVVAALAATGRKVDGFNLGVGNYNTTQELALFRAAAARMKPDIVVLSYFINDAEPMPHYAATDWLDEHSAAWVVLRYRLDSLTRQFGQSPDWKRYYRDLYAPDAPGWAQTQKAISGFADAARDLGARLVVFHLPELRELKPYPFDDVTSKVRSVVESRGVTFVDLLPAVEDADPASLWVTVPDPHPNAKAADAFARRMVPEIENMLDDLCRNKGKGCRGE
;
A
#
# COMPACT_ATOMS: atom_id res chain seq x y z
N MET A 1 -20.51 -15.94 -53.11
CA MET A 1 -19.33 -16.16 -52.29
C MET A 1 -18.38 -14.96 -52.25
N LYS A 2 -17.87 -14.45 -53.39
CA LYS A 2 -16.94 -13.27 -53.40
C LYS A 2 -17.52 -11.98 -52.80
N PHE A 3 -18.81 -11.69 -53.01
CA PHE A 3 -19.48 -10.49 -52.47
C PHE A 3 -19.61 -10.54 -50.91
N VAL A 4 -20.02 -11.69 -50.38
CA VAL A 4 -20.12 -11.90 -48.92
C VAL A 4 -18.75 -11.76 -48.26
N LEU A 5 -17.72 -12.39 -48.85
CA LEU A 5 -16.33 -12.29 -48.34
C LEU A 5 -15.81 -10.85 -48.32
N LYS A 6 -16.08 -10.06 -49.38
CA LYS A 6 -15.72 -8.64 -49.43
C LYS A 6 -16.39 -7.83 -48.34
N ASN A 7 -17.68 -8.06 -48.09
CA ASN A 7 -18.40 -7.33 -47.03
C ASN A 7 -17.93 -7.74 -45.62
N VAL A 8 -17.65 -9.05 -45.42
CA VAL A 8 -17.06 -9.51 -44.15
C VAL A 8 -15.71 -8.87 -43.90
N LEU A 9 -14.82 -8.86 -44.91
CA LEU A 9 -13.51 -8.22 -44.80
C LEU A 9 -13.64 -6.72 -44.53
N LEU A 10 -14.58 -6.02 -45.17
CA LEU A 10 -14.85 -4.61 -44.92
C LEU A 10 -15.28 -4.35 -43.48
N VAL A 11 -16.22 -5.15 -42.96
CA VAL A 11 -16.69 -5.04 -41.57
C VAL A 11 -15.54 -5.28 -40.61
N LEU A 12 -14.74 -6.34 -40.81
CA LEU A 12 -13.58 -6.64 -39.98
C LEU A 12 -12.54 -5.50 -39.99
N SER A 13 -12.30 -4.92 -41.19
CA SER A 13 -11.37 -3.80 -41.30
C SER A 13 -11.86 -2.54 -40.58
N VAL A 14 -13.18 -2.23 -40.69
CA VAL A 14 -13.77 -1.10 -39.94
C VAL A 14 -13.70 -1.34 -38.44
N CYS A 15 -14.09 -2.54 -37.97
CA CYS A 15 -13.98 -2.90 -36.55
C CYS A 15 -12.53 -2.75 -36.03
N PHE A 16 -11.56 -3.24 -36.80
CA PHE A 16 -10.14 -3.13 -36.44
C PHE A 16 -9.69 -1.66 -36.35
N LEU A 17 -10.07 -0.83 -37.32
CA LEU A 17 -9.76 0.61 -37.29
C LEU A 17 -10.42 1.31 -36.09
N CYS A 18 -11.66 0.96 -35.76
CA CYS A 18 -12.35 1.47 -34.58
C CYS A 18 -11.63 1.08 -33.28
N LEU A 19 -11.15 -0.18 -33.16
CA LEU A 19 -10.38 -0.63 -32.01
C LEU A 19 -9.04 0.13 -31.90
N LEU A 20 -8.33 0.32 -33.02
CA LEU A 20 -7.10 1.13 -33.01
C LEU A 20 -7.35 2.60 -32.65
N ALA A 21 -8.43 3.17 -33.15
CA ALA A 21 -8.83 4.54 -32.78
C ALA A 21 -9.18 4.66 -31.30
N PHE A 22 -9.88 3.67 -30.75
CA PHE A 22 -10.21 3.63 -29.32
C PHE A 22 -8.96 3.45 -28.45
N GLU A 23 -8.03 2.57 -28.83
CA GLU A 23 -6.73 2.43 -28.15
C GLU A 23 -5.95 3.75 -28.19
N GLY A 24 -5.84 4.38 -29.36
CA GLY A 24 -5.18 5.67 -29.52
C GLY A 24 -5.81 6.78 -28.67
N MET A 25 -7.14 6.86 -28.68
CA MET A 25 -7.88 7.81 -27.85
C MET A 25 -7.63 7.58 -26.34
N THR A 26 -7.66 6.34 -25.91
CA THR A 26 -7.39 5.99 -24.50
C THR A 26 -6.01 6.44 -24.08
N ARG A 27 -4.97 6.16 -24.89
CA ARG A 27 -3.58 6.52 -24.57
C ARG A 27 -3.26 8.01 -24.69
N LEU A 28 -3.95 8.73 -25.57
CA LEU A 28 -3.62 10.13 -25.85
C LEU A 28 -4.55 11.14 -25.15
N ILE A 29 -5.75 10.71 -24.76
CA ILE A 29 -6.78 11.60 -24.22
C ILE A 29 -7.22 11.19 -22.82
N LEU A 30 -7.46 9.88 -22.58
CA LEU A 30 -7.95 9.38 -21.29
C LEU A 30 -6.82 9.12 -20.29
N ASP A 31 -5.60 8.88 -20.78
CA ASP A 31 -4.43 8.71 -19.94
C ASP A 31 -3.86 10.08 -19.53
N ASP A 32 -4.59 10.76 -18.66
CA ASP A 32 -4.23 12.05 -18.09
C ASP A 32 -3.40 11.95 -16.80
N GLY A 33 -3.01 10.74 -16.42
CA GLY A 33 -2.27 10.43 -15.19
C GLY A 33 -3.13 10.40 -13.93
N MET A 34 -4.46 10.48 -14.05
CA MET A 34 -5.39 10.51 -12.90
C MET A 34 -6.47 9.44 -12.97
N LEU A 35 -6.57 8.70 -14.09
CA LEU A 35 -7.56 7.64 -14.25
C LEU A 35 -7.08 6.38 -13.53
N TYR A 36 -7.70 6.09 -12.38
CA TYR A 36 -7.27 5.04 -11.44
C TYR A 36 -6.99 3.69 -12.11
N GLU A 37 -7.88 3.20 -12.98
CA GLU A 37 -7.72 1.92 -13.66
C GLU A 37 -6.50 1.86 -14.57
N LEU A 38 -6.16 2.95 -15.25
CA LEU A 38 -4.96 3.03 -16.09
C LEU A 38 -3.70 3.16 -15.24
N GLU A 39 -3.76 3.94 -14.18
CA GLU A 39 -2.64 4.11 -13.27
C GLU A 39 -2.32 2.79 -12.52
N MET A 40 -3.33 2.04 -12.10
CA MET A 40 -3.13 0.69 -11.54
C MET A 40 -2.56 -0.31 -12.55
N TRP A 41 -2.97 -0.20 -13.82
CA TRP A 41 -2.41 -1.01 -14.90
C TRP A 41 -0.94 -0.67 -15.17
N LYS A 42 -0.58 0.63 -15.23
CA LYS A 42 0.82 1.07 -15.32
C LYS A 42 1.63 0.59 -14.14
N TYR A 43 1.12 0.75 -12.92
CA TYR A 43 1.76 0.28 -11.70
C TYR A 43 2.08 -1.23 -11.77
N ALA A 44 1.12 -2.03 -12.24
CA ALA A 44 1.33 -3.47 -12.39
C ALA A 44 2.44 -3.80 -13.42
N ARG A 45 2.57 -3.01 -14.49
CA ARG A 45 3.52 -3.26 -15.59
C ARG A 45 4.90 -2.66 -15.37
N GLU A 46 4.97 -1.47 -14.82
CA GLU A 46 6.19 -0.66 -14.75
C GLU A 46 6.92 -0.87 -13.42
N VAL A 47 6.16 -1.01 -12.32
CA VAL A 47 6.72 -1.08 -10.98
C VAL A 47 6.68 -2.49 -10.40
N LYS A 48 5.63 -3.28 -10.68
CA LYS A 48 5.52 -4.65 -10.16
C LYS A 48 6.24 -5.68 -11.03
N VAL A 49 6.67 -6.75 -10.38
CA VAL A 49 7.13 -7.99 -11.00
C VAL A 49 6.55 -9.17 -10.22
N ARG A 50 6.14 -10.20 -10.94
CA ARG A 50 5.67 -11.44 -10.32
C ARG A 50 6.78 -12.06 -9.49
N ASP A 51 6.48 -12.46 -8.28
CA ASP A 51 7.36 -13.22 -7.41
C ASP A 51 6.75 -14.60 -7.14
N LEU A 52 7.56 -15.64 -7.34
CA LEU A 52 7.11 -17.03 -7.19
C LEU A 52 7.27 -17.57 -5.77
N GLN A 53 7.81 -16.76 -4.84
CA GLN A 53 7.78 -17.13 -3.44
C GLN A 53 6.33 -17.20 -2.96
N ALA A 54 6.00 -18.29 -2.27
CA ALA A 54 4.63 -18.73 -2.04
C ALA A 54 3.71 -17.65 -1.42
N ASP A 55 4.26 -16.77 -0.58
CA ASP A 55 3.47 -15.80 0.18
C ASP A 55 3.66 -14.35 -0.33
N LEU A 56 4.35 -14.12 -1.45
CA LEU A 56 4.54 -12.77 -2.00
C LEU A 56 3.62 -12.48 -3.19
N GLY A 57 3.59 -13.41 -4.17
CA GLY A 57 2.84 -13.25 -5.40
C GLY A 57 3.38 -12.19 -6.35
N HIS A 58 3.72 -11.01 -5.84
CA HIS A 58 4.42 -9.95 -6.57
C HIS A 58 5.30 -9.13 -5.62
N ARG A 59 6.25 -8.39 -6.19
CA ARG A 59 7.06 -7.38 -5.50
C ARG A 59 7.34 -6.22 -6.45
N HIS A 60 7.91 -5.15 -5.94
CA HIS A 60 8.39 -4.09 -6.84
C HIS A 60 9.69 -4.51 -7.54
N ARG A 61 9.88 -3.99 -8.74
CA ARG A 61 11.14 -4.05 -9.48
C ARG A 61 12.19 -3.24 -8.72
N ASN A 62 13.42 -3.72 -8.76
CA ASN A 62 14.57 -2.94 -8.33
C ASN A 62 14.79 -1.79 -9.33
N HIS A 63 15.09 -0.60 -8.84
CA HIS A 63 15.32 0.59 -9.67
C HIS A 63 14.19 0.91 -10.66
N ALA A 64 12.95 0.65 -10.28
CA ALA A 64 11.81 1.12 -11.06
C ALA A 64 11.80 2.66 -11.10
N ASP A 65 11.42 3.22 -12.25
CA ASP A 65 11.18 4.67 -12.42
C ASP A 65 9.93 4.82 -13.28
N ALA A 66 8.85 5.30 -12.67
CA ALA A 66 7.53 5.41 -13.29
C ALA A 66 6.84 6.72 -12.89
N GLN A 67 5.87 7.16 -13.70
CA GLN A 67 4.94 8.21 -13.35
C GLN A 67 3.58 7.59 -13.09
N LEU A 68 3.07 7.72 -11.85
CA LEU A 68 1.79 7.15 -11.42
C LEU A 68 1.01 8.21 -10.65
N MET A 69 -0.27 8.38 -10.98
CA MET A 69 -1.13 9.38 -10.33
C MET A 69 -0.48 10.77 -10.30
N GLY A 70 0.16 11.17 -11.40
CA GLY A 70 0.81 12.48 -11.54
C GLY A 70 2.10 12.66 -10.74
N VAL A 71 2.61 11.64 -10.04
CA VAL A 71 3.84 11.72 -9.23
C VAL A 71 4.89 10.71 -9.66
N ALA A 72 6.16 11.06 -9.49
CA ALA A 72 7.27 10.15 -9.71
C ALA A 72 7.32 9.06 -8.64
N VAL A 73 7.42 7.82 -9.09
CA VAL A 73 7.59 6.62 -8.25
C VAL A 73 8.92 5.98 -8.60
N ARG A 74 9.85 5.99 -7.65
CA ARG A 74 11.15 5.36 -7.79
C ARG A 74 11.37 4.33 -6.70
N THR A 75 12.01 3.22 -7.05
CA THR A 75 12.39 2.20 -6.09
C THR A 75 13.92 2.06 -6.07
N ASN A 76 14.44 1.71 -4.90
CA ASN A 76 15.87 1.46 -4.70
C ASN A 76 16.32 0.08 -5.24
N SER A 77 17.56 -0.29 -4.96
CA SER A 77 18.14 -1.59 -5.34
C SER A 77 17.43 -2.80 -4.71
N PHE A 78 16.56 -2.59 -3.74
CA PHE A 78 15.74 -3.63 -3.09
C PHE A 78 14.28 -3.65 -3.58
N GLY A 79 13.90 -2.70 -4.43
CA GLY A 79 12.51 -2.52 -4.84
C GLY A 79 11.67 -1.71 -3.84
N PHE A 80 12.28 -1.01 -2.88
CA PHE A 80 11.55 -0.19 -1.90
C PHE A 80 11.50 1.27 -2.34
N ARG A 81 10.36 1.92 -2.11
CA ARG A 81 10.21 3.37 -2.32
C ARG A 81 10.89 4.15 -1.20
N SER A 82 12.20 4.11 -1.20
CA SER A 82 13.08 4.62 -0.16
C SER A 82 14.44 4.95 -0.73
N PRO A 83 15.24 5.77 -0.03
CA PRO A 83 16.68 5.87 -0.31
C PRO A 83 17.36 4.50 -0.29
N GLU A 84 18.58 4.42 -0.86
CA GLU A 84 19.38 3.21 -0.83
C GLU A 84 19.72 2.79 0.60
N ILE A 85 19.65 1.47 0.85
CA ILE A 85 19.97 0.90 2.16
C ILE A 85 21.48 0.67 2.23
N SER A 86 22.18 1.45 3.05
CA SER A 86 23.59 1.21 3.31
C SER A 86 23.79 -0.07 4.13
N GLU A 87 24.55 -1.03 3.60
CA GLU A 87 24.97 -2.21 4.37
C GLU A 87 25.93 -1.85 5.52
N LYS A 88 26.71 -0.77 5.34
CA LYS A 88 27.58 -0.19 6.36
C LYS A 88 26.86 0.94 7.08
N ALA A 89 25.81 0.59 7.84
CA ALA A 89 25.12 1.59 8.64
C ALA A 89 26.04 2.13 9.74
N ASP A 90 25.99 3.44 9.95
CA ASP A 90 26.52 4.04 11.17
C ASP A 90 25.76 3.45 12.37
N ALA A 91 26.51 2.82 13.29
CA ALA A 91 25.91 2.16 14.45
C ALA A 91 25.12 3.10 15.37
N ARG A 92 25.30 4.42 15.21
CA ARG A 92 24.55 5.46 15.96
C ARG A 92 23.13 5.67 15.43
N PHE A 93 22.83 5.29 14.16
CA PHE A 93 21.53 5.46 13.57
C PHE A 93 20.58 4.33 13.97
N ALA A 94 19.36 4.70 14.38
CA ALA A 94 18.27 3.76 14.52
C ALA A 94 17.58 3.59 13.16
N ARG A 95 17.34 2.34 12.78
CA ARG A 95 16.69 1.98 11.52
C ARG A 95 15.21 1.68 11.72
N ILE A 96 14.33 2.36 10.99
CA ILE A 96 12.89 2.25 11.07
C ILE A 96 12.36 1.66 9.77
N ALA A 97 11.71 0.50 9.84
CA ALA A 97 11.03 -0.13 8.71
C ALA A 97 9.54 0.19 8.77
N PHE A 98 9.00 0.87 7.76
CA PHE A 98 7.58 1.07 7.58
C PHE A 98 7.05 0.00 6.63
N VAL A 99 6.21 -0.89 7.12
CA VAL A 99 5.64 -2.02 6.38
C VAL A 99 4.14 -1.83 6.24
N GLY A 100 3.59 -2.16 5.10
CA GLY A 100 2.16 -2.00 4.82
C GLY A 100 1.85 -2.11 3.32
N ASP A 101 0.65 -1.73 2.95
CA ASP A 101 0.09 -1.81 1.61
C ASP A 101 0.32 -0.55 0.75
N SER A 102 -0.66 -0.21 -0.09
CA SER A 102 -0.66 0.99 -0.95
C SER A 102 -0.66 2.30 -0.16
N THR A 103 -1.20 2.30 1.07
CA THR A 103 -1.22 3.48 1.93
C THR A 103 0.18 3.79 2.45
N THR A 104 0.94 2.77 2.84
CA THR A 104 2.35 2.89 3.22
C THR A 104 3.24 3.21 2.04
N PHE A 105 3.01 2.56 0.90
CA PHE A 105 3.68 2.90 -0.36
C PHE A 105 3.51 4.38 -0.70
N GLY A 106 2.37 4.98 -0.36
CA GLY A 106 2.04 6.36 -0.66
C GLY A 106 1.50 6.52 -2.08
N TRP A 107 0.46 5.73 -2.41
CA TRP A 107 -0.25 5.84 -3.68
C TRP A 107 -0.74 7.28 -3.91
N GLY A 108 -0.41 7.84 -5.06
CA GLY A 108 -0.88 9.17 -5.46
C GLY A 108 -0.21 10.36 -4.75
N VAL A 109 0.83 10.13 -3.92
CA VAL A 109 1.60 11.22 -3.30
C VAL A 109 3.09 11.11 -3.62
N ALA A 110 3.79 12.23 -3.68
CA ALA A 110 5.24 12.24 -3.86
C ALA A 110 5.94 11.56 -2.67
N GLU A 111 7.14 11.00 -2.86
CA GLU A 111 7.87 10.29 -1.81
C GLU A 111 8.01 11.12 -0.53
N GLN A 112 8.36 12.40 -0.68
CA GLN A 112 8.53 13.34 0.44
C GLN A 112 7.21 13.65 1.18
N GLN A 113 6.08 13.32 0.57
CA GLN A 113 4.75 13.53 1.13
C GLN A 113 4.18 12.28 1.81
N THR A 114 4.83 11.12 1.68
CA THR A 114 4.42 9.90 2.39
C THR A 114 4.56 10.09 3.90
N PHE A 115 3.68 9.48 4.69
CA PHE A 115 3.81 9.57 6.15
C PHE A 115 5.13 8.97 6.65
N ALA A 116 5.64 7.92 6.01
CA ALA A 116 6.93 7.33 6.35
C ALA A 116 8.08 8.34 6.24
N HIS A 117 8.17 9.05 5.09
CA HIS A 117 9.17 10.10 4.91
C HIS A 117 9.00 11.25 5.92
N LYS A 118 7.75 11.70 6.13
CA LYS A 118 7.43 12.81 7.06
C LYS A 118 7.81 12.47 8.50
N VAL A 119 7.57 11.24 8.95
CA VAL A 119 7.98 10.76 10.28
C VAL A 119 9.50 10.84 10.42
N VAL A 120 10.24 10.28 9.46
CA VAL A 120 11.71 10.30 9.49
C VAL A 120 12.25 11.72 9.47
N ALA A 121 11.71 12.58 8.60
CA ALA A 121 12.10 13.98 8.51
C ALA A 121 11.82 14.75 9.82
N ALA A 122 10.66 14.53 10.44
CA ALA A 122 10.33 15.15 11.72
C ALA A 122 11.27 14.70 12.86
N LEU A 123 11.58 13.41 12.94
CA LEU A 123 12.53 12.88 13.92
C LEU A 123 13.93 13.42 13.69
N ALA A 124 14.39 13.47 12.45
CA ALA A 124 15.70 14.04 12.10
C ALA A 124 15.77 15.55 12.44
N ALA A 125 14.69 16.28 12.25
CA ALA A 125 14.62 17.71 12.60
C ALA A 125 14.75 17.96 14.11
N THR A 126 14.43 16.98 14.97
CA THR A 126 14.71 17.04 16.43
C THR A 126 16.15 16.61 16.79
N GLY A 127 17.00 16.40 15.80
CA GLY A 127 18.40 15.95 15.98
C GLY A 127 18.56 14.44 16.16
N ARG A 128 17.50 13.63 15.97
CA ARG A 128 17.58 12.15 16.03
C ARG A 128 18.39 11.60 14.86
N LYS A 129 19.24 10.63 15.13
CA LYS A 129 19.95 9.88 14.11
C LYS A 129 19.11 8.68 13.67
N VAL A 130 18.36 8.86 12.61
CA VAL A 130 17.41 7.84 12.12
C VAL A 130 17.53 7.62 10.61
N ASP A 131 17.44 6.37 10.18
CA ASP A 131 17.21 5.96 8.79
C ASP A 131 15.82 5.32 8.70
N GLY A 132 15.03 5.70 7.71
CA GLY A 132 13.70 5.13 7.50
C GLY A 132 13.55 4.51 6.12
N PHE A 133 12.86 3.37 6.07
CA PHE A 133 12.68 2.60 4.85
C PHE A 133 11.19 2.30 4.66
N ASN A 134 10.66 2.69 3.52
CA ASN A 134 9.27 2.43 3.14
C ASN A 134 9.18 1.12 2.35
N LEU A 135 8.68 0.06 2.99
CA LEU A 135 8.45 -1.27 2.43
C LEU A 135 6.98 -1.45 1.98
N GLY A 136 6.23 -0.38 1.84
CA GLY A 136 4.85 -0.46 1.35
C GLY A 136 4.78 -1.00 -0.07
N VAL A 137 3.84 -1.94 -0.30
CA VAL A 137 3.58 -2.52 -1.63
C VAL A 137 2.09 -2.56 -1.89
N GLY A 138 1.65 -1.90 -2.95
CA GLY A 138 0.21 -1.86 -3.29
C GLY A 138 -0.40 -3.24 -3.53
N ASN A 139 -1.60 -3.44 -3.01
CA ASN A 139 -2.38 -4.68 -3.03
C ASN A 139 -1.78 -5.83 -2.20
N TYR A 140 -0.98 -5.53 -1.19
CA TYR A 140 -0.59 -6.50 -0.17
C TYR A 140 -1.66 -6.60 0.91
N ASN A 141 -1.72 -7.77 1.53
CA ASN A 141 -2.34 -8.03 2.82
C ASN A 141 -1.24 -8.32 3.86
N THR A 142 -1.61 -8.39 5.13
CA THR A 142 -0.63 -8.58 6.22
C THR A 142 0.24 -9.84 6.06
N THR A 143 -0.24 -10.90 5.39
CA THR A 143 0.57 -12.11 5.13
C THR A 143 1.72 -11.81 4.16
N GLN A 144 1.43 -11.10 3.08
CA GLN A 144 2.43 -10.69 2.08
C GLN A 144 3.42 -9.69 2.67
N GLU A 145 2.93 -8.76 3.49
CA GLU A 145 3.77 -7.79 4.21
C GLU A 145 4.77 -8.48 5.14
N LEU A 146 4.31 -9.50 5.89
CA LEU A 146 5.21 -10.30 6.73
C LEU A 146 6.26 -11.06 5.91
N ALA A 147 5.85 -11.63 4.78
CA ALA A 147 6.77 -12.35 3.89
C ALA A 147 7.86 -11.42 3.34
N LEU A 148 7.45 -10.22 2.87
CA LEU A 148 8.37 -9.19 2.38
C LEU A 148 9.31 -8.71 3.51
N PHE A 149 8.76 -8.42 4.68
CA PHE A 149 9.54 -7.98 5.84
C PHE A 149 10.61 -9.01 6.20
N ARG A 150 10.25 -10.29 6.30
CA ARG A 150 11.19 -11.38 6.60
C ARG A 150 12.32 -11.50 5.56
N ALA A 151 11.98 -11.35 4.28
CA ALA A 151 12.96 -11.40 3.20
C ALA A 151 13.96 -10.22 3.27
N ALA A 152 13.52 -9.05 3.71
CA ALA A 152 14.34 -7.83 3.78
C ALA A 152 15.07 -7.66 5.10
N ALA A 153 14.56 -8.19 6.21
CA ALA A 153 14.96 -7.88 7.57
C ALA A 153 16.44 -8.20 7.86
N ALA A 154 16.96 -9.32 7.33
CA ALA A 154 18.34 -9.75 7.55
C ALA A 154 19.37 -8.74 7.00
N ARG A 155 19.05 -8.05 5.90
CA ARG A 155 19.91 -7.03 5.27
C ARG A 155 19.66 -5.65 5.86
N MET A 156 18.42 -5.32 6.14
CA MET A 156 18.00 -4.01 6.64
C MET A 156 18.31 -3.84 8.13
N LYS A 157 18.20 -4.91 8.93
CA LYS A 157 18.42 -4.92 10.38
C LYS A 157 17.70 -3.77 11.08
N PRO A 158 16.37 -3.69 11.02
CA PRO A 158 15.62 -2.62 11.63
C PRO A 158 15.72 -2.68 13.16
N ASP A 159 15.73 -1.52 13.81
CA ASP A 159 15.60 -1.37 15.26
C ASP A 159 14.15 -1.17 15.68
N ILE A 160 13.34 -0.56 14.78
CA ILE A 160 11.90 -0.36 14.95
C ILE A 160 11.20 -0.85 13.68
N VAL A 161 10.13 -1.61 13.87
CA VAL A 161 9.20 -2.05 12.82
C VAL A 161 7.87 -1.35 13.04
N VAL A 162 7.42 -0.61 12.06
CA VAL A 162 6.13 0.05 12.01
C VAL A 162 5.26 -0.74 11.05
N LEU A 163 4.30 -1.48 11.57
CA LEU A 163 3.25 -2.11 10.75
C LEU A 163 2.11 -1.13 10.63
N SER A 164 1.86 -0.66 9.42
CA SER A 164 0.80 0.29 9.10
C SER A 164 -0.41 -0.51 8.60
N TYR A 165 -1.24 -0.95 9.52
CA TYR A 165 -2.38 -1.81 9.26
C TYR A 165 -3.56 -1.03 8.66
N PHE A 166 -4.13 -1.52 7.56
CA PHE A 166 -5.33 -0.99 6.94
C PHE A 166 -6.44 -2.05 6.85
N ILE A 167 -7.68 -1.63 6.75
CA ILE A 167 -8.85 -2.53 6.84
C ILE A 167 -8.87 -3.64 5.77
N ASN A 168 -8.24 -3.44 4.59
CA ASN A 168 -8.13 -4.45 3.54
C ASN A 168 -7.05 -5.51 3.80
N ASP A 169 -6.23 -5.34 4.82
CA ASP A 169 -5.16 -6.28 5.19
C ASP A 169 -5.68 -7.68 5.59
N ALA A 170 -6.97 -7.77 5.89
CA ALA A 170 -7.66 -9.04 6.12
C ALA A 170 -8.22 -9.68 4.84
N GLU A 171 -7.91 -9.15 3.66
CA GLU A 171 -8.25 -9.83 2.40
C GLU A 171 -7.47 -11.15 2.27
N PRO A 172 -8.11 -12.20 1.71
CA PRO A 172 -7.40 -13.44 1.45
C PRO A 172 -6.30 -13.24 0.40
N MET A 173 -5.32 -14.14 0.40
CA MET A 173 -4.28 -14.14 -0.62
C MET A 173 -4.90 -14.14 -2.03
N PRO A 174 -4.51 -13.21 -2.90
CA PRO A 174 -5.07 -13.13 -4.24
C PRO A 174 -4.65 -14.33 -5.09
N HIS A 175 -5.56 -14.83 -5.91
CA HIS A 175 -5.23 -15.80 -6.94
C HIS A 175 -4.62 -15.09 -8.15
N TYR A 176 -3.33 -15.31 -8.37
CA TYR A 176 -2.62 -14.78 -9.54
C TYR A 176 -2.89 -15.66 -10.76
N ALA A 177 -4.00 -15.41 -11.45
CA ALA A 177 -4.24 -16.01 -12.77
C ALA A 177 -3.21 -15.54 -13.80
N ALA A 178 -3.05 -16.31 -14.87
CA ALA A 178 -2.32 -15.81 -16.03
C ALA A 178 -3.06 -14.60 -16.60
N THR A 179 -2.34 -13.54 -16.88
CA THR A 179 -2.90 -12.36 -17.54
C THR A 179 -3.14 -12.65 -19.01
N ASP A 180 -4.28 -12.24 -19.54
CA ASP A 180 -4.56 -12.30 -20.96
C ASP A 180 -3.69 -11.28 -21.71
N TRP A 181 -3.38 -11.55 -22.96
CA TRP A 181 -2.58 -10.66 -23.80
C TRP A 181 -3.18 -9.24 -23.87
N LEU A 182 -4.51 -9.13 -23.93
CA LEU A 182 -5.20 -7.83 -23.91
C LEU A 182 -5.03 -7.09 -22.59
N ASP A 183 -5.04 -7.78 -21.47
CA ASP A 183 -4.79 -7.19 -20.15
C ASP A 183 -3.36 -6.62 -20.05
N GLU A 184 -2.43 -7.20 -20.78
CA GLU A 184 -1.04 -6.73 -20.77
C GLU A 184 -0.78 -5.59 -21.74
N HIS A 185 -1.51 -5.51 -22.89
CA HIS A 185 -1.09 -4.67 -24.00
C HIS A 185 -2.10 -3.61 -24.42
N SER A 186 -3.37 -3.68 -23.98
CA SER A 186 -4.41 -2.74 -24.41
C SER A 186 -4.95 -1.89 -23.25
N ALA A 187 -4.64 -0.60 -23.30
CA ALA A 187 -5.19 0.39 -22.36
C ALA A 187 -6.71 0.53 -22.51
N ALA A 188 -7.21 0.48 -23.75
CA ALA A 188 -8.64 0.53 -24.04
C ALA A 188 -9.38 -0.68 -23.46
N TRP A 189 -8.80 -1.89 -23.54
CA TRP A 189 -9.37 -3.08 -22.94
C TRP A 189 -9.46 -2.97 -21.41
N VAL A 190 -8.43 -2.46 -20.75
CA VAL A 190 -8.41 -2.24 -19.31
C VAL A 190 -9.54 -1.30 -18.89
N VAL A 191 -9.69 -0.16 -19.55
CA VAL A 191 -10.77 0.79 -19.28
C VAL A 191 -12.14 0.15 -19.53
N LEU A 192 -12.31 -0.51 -20.68
CA LEU A 192 -13.58 -1.16 -21.03
C LEU A 192 -13.97 -2.22 -19.99
N ARG A 193 -13.04 -3.10 -19.64
CA ARG A 193 -13.27 -4.18 -18.66
C ARG A 193 -13.64 -3.60 -17.29
N TYR A 194 -12.93 -2.58 -16.84
CA TYR A 194 -13.23 -1.90 -15.58
C TYR A 194 -14.64 -1.27 -15.60
N ARG A 195 -15.01 -0.61 -16.71
CA ARG A 195 -16.35 -0.02 -16.85
C ARG A 195 -17.45 -1.09 -16.89
N LEU A 196 -17.23 -2.20 -17.57
CA LEU A 196 -18.18 -3.33 -17.60
C LEU A 196 -18.32 -3.96 -16.21
N ASP A 197 -17.21 -4.17 -15.49
CA ASP A 197 -17.23 -4.69 -14.13
C ASP A 197 -17.95 -3.71 -13.17
N SER A 198 -17.71 -2.42 -13.30
CA SER A 198 -18.43 -1.38 -12.54
C SER A 198 -19.94 -1.39 -12.82
N LEU A 199 -20.33 -1.54 -14.09
CA LEU A 199 -21.76 -1.66 -14.45
C LEU A 199 -22.37 -2.94 -13.89
N THR A 200 -21.69 -4.08 -13.99
CA THR A 200 -22.20 -5.33 -13.41
C THR A 200 -22.35 -5.24 -11.90
N ARG A 201 -21.47 -4.54 -11.21
CA ARG A 201 -21.59 -4.26 -9.77
C ARG A 201 -22.74 -3.30 -9.46
N GLN A 202 -22.98 -2.29 -10.30
CA GLN A 202 -24.07 -1.33 -10.12
C GLN A 202 -25.46 -1.97 -10.32
N PHE A 203 -25.58 -2.89 -11.28
CA PHE A 203 -26.83 -3.62 -11.56
C PHE A 203 -26.94 -4.95 -10.81
N GLY A 204 -25.84 -5.47 -10.25
CA GLY A 204 -25.80 -6.63 -9.39
C GLY A 204 -26.04 -6.26 -7.92
N GLN A 205 -26.34 -7.25 -7.08
CA GLN A 205 -26.35 -7.08 -5.63
C GLN A 205 -24.91 -7.05 -5.12
N SER A 206 -24.15 -6.01 -5.47
CA SER A 206 -22.82 -5.81 -4.86
C SER A 206 -23.02 -5.50 -3.39
N PRO A 207 -22.33 -6.18 -2.46
CA PRO A 207 -22.39 -5.80 -1.07
C PRO A 207 -21.98 -4.33 -0.91
N ASP A 208 -22.68 -3.61 -0.05
CA ASP A 208 -22.26 -2.29 0.41
C ASP A 208 -20.79 -2.39 0.86
N TRP A 209 -19.95 -1.41 0.50
CA TRP A 209 -18.52 -1.39 0.84
C TRP A 209 -18.27 -1.57 2.34
N LYS A 210 -19.17 -1.06 3.21
CA LYS A 210 -19.12 -1.27 4.65
C LYS A 210 -19.31 -2.73 5.02
N ARG A 211 -20.25 -3.39 4.36
CA ARG A 211 -20.50 -4.82 4.54
C ARG A 211 -19.32 -5.64 4.04
N TYR A 212 -18.79 -5.30 2.86
CA TYR A 212 -17.61 -5.96 2.32
C TYR A 212 -16.46 -6.00 3.32
N TYR A 213 -16.08 -4.85 3.88
CA TYR A 213 -15.00 -4.78 4.86
C TYR A 213 -15.34 -5.52 6.17
N ARG A 214 -16.57 -5.42 6.68
CA ARG A 214 -16.97 -6.17 7.89
C ARG A 214 -16.92 -7.68 7.69
N ASP A 215 -17.33 -8.16 6.53
CA ASP A 215 -17.33 -9.59 6.20
C ASP A 215 -15.91 -10.18 6.17
N LEU A 216 -14.87 -9.37 5.86
CA LEU A 216 -13.47 -9.78 5.97
C LEU A 216 -13.07 -10.19 7.39
N TYR A 217 -13.72 -9.63 8.40
CA TYR A 217 -13.43 -9.85 9.83
C TYR A 217 -14.45 -10.78 10.51
N ALA A 218 -15.23 -11.52 9.73
CA ALA A 218 -16.08 -12.56 10.26
C ALA A 218 -15.23 -13.66 10.95
N PRO A 219 -15.76 -14.33 11.99
CA PRO A 219 -14.98 -15.33 12.74
C PRO A 219 -14.42 -16.47 11.89
N ASP A 220 -15.10 -16.81 10.81
CA ASP A 220 -14.77 -17.89 9.86
C ASP A 220 -14.10 -17.37 8.59
N ALA A 221 -13.85 -16.05 8.47
CA ALA A 221 -13.19 -15.47 7.31
C ALA A 221 -11.72 -15.93 7.21
N PRO A 222 -11.32 -16.59 6.13
CA PRO A 222 -9.98 -17.15 6.01
C PRO A 222 -8.88 -16.08 6.01
N GLY A 223 -9.15 -14.92 5.41
CA GLY A 223 -8.21 -13.79 5.41
C GLY A 223 -7.95 -13.26 6.82
N TRP A 224 -8.99 -13.11 7.65
CA TRP A 224 -8.82 -12.68 9.04
C TRP A 224 -8.00 -13.67 9.86
N ALA A 225 -8.24 -14.97 9.69
CA ALA A 225 -7.43 -15.99 10.35
C ALA A 225 -5.95 -15.94 9.94
N GLN A 226 -5.67 -15.65 8.66
CA GLN A 226 -4.31 -15.46 8.15
C GLN A 226 -3.67 -14.19 8.72
N THR A 227 -4.41 -13.09 8.77
CA THR A 227 -3.97 -11.81 9.34
C THR A 227 -3.57 -11.94 10.81
N GLN A 228 -4.37 -12.63 11.64
CA GLN A 228 -4.03 -12.87 13.05
C GLN A 228 -2.70 -13.64 13.20
N LYS A 229 -2.47 -14.64 12.34
CA LYS A 229 -1.19 -15.37 12.29
C LYS A 229 -0.05 -14.47 11.83
N ALA A 230 -0.29 -13.62 10.84
CA ALA A 230 0.72 -12.70 10.31
C ALA A 230 1.12 -11.63 11.36
N ILE A 231 0.17 -11.03 12.07
CA ILE A 231 0.44 -10.11 13.19
C ILE A 231 1.31 -10.82 14.26
N SER A 232 0.95 -12.06 14.62
CA SER A 232 1.76 -12.86 15.53
C SER A 232 3.17 -13.10 14.98
N GLY A 233 3.27 -13.40 13.69
CA GLY A 233 4.53 -13.60 12.99
C GLY A 233 5.41 -12.33 12.94
N PHE A 234 4.81 -11.14 12.85
CA PHE A 234 5.54 -9.87 12.99
C PHE A 234 6.12 -9.69 14.38
N ALA A 235 5.33 -9.97 15.43
CA ALA A 235 5.79 -9.90 16.81
C ALA A 235 6.97 -10.84 17.07
N ASP A 236 6.90 -12.08 16.56
CA ASP A 236 7.98 -13.05 16.68
C ASP A 236 9.23 -12.60 15.88
N ALA A 237 9.07 -12.19 14.63
CA ALA A 237 10.17 -11.75 13.78
C ALA A 237 10.87 -10.48 14.34
N ALA A 238 10.12 -9.52 14.85
CA ALA A 238 10.69 -8.34 15.49
C ALA A 238 11.48 -8.71 16.76
N ARG A 239 10.94 -9.59 17.60
CA ARG A 239 11.63 -10.10 18.80
C ARG A 239 12.92 -10.81 18.45
N ASP A 240 12.91 -11.70 17.45
CA ASP A 240 14.10 -12.46 17.03
C ASP A 240 15.23 -11.54 16.49
N LEU A 241 14.84 -10.41 15.90
CA LEU A 241 15.78 -9.35 15.46
C LEU A 241 16.24 -8.44 16.60
N GLY A 242 15.61 -8.51 17.78
CA GLY A 242 15.79 -7.54 18.85
C GLY A 242 15.28 -6.15 18.49
N ALA A 243 14.36 -6.07 17.54
CA ALA A 243 13.64 -4.87 17.12
C ALA A 243 12.37 -4.66 17.95
N ARG A 244 11.88 -3.43 17.99
CA ARG A 244 10.57 -3.10 18.55
C ARG A 244 9.52 -3.07 17.45
N LEU A 245 8.35 -3.63 17.71
CA LEU A 245 7.19 -3.56 16.83
C LEU A 245 6.15 -2.59 17.39
N VAL A 246 5.59 -1.76 16.52
CA VAL A 246 4.39 -0.98 16.77
C VAL A 246 3.43 -1.15 15.60
N VAL A 247 2.14 -1.23 15.87
CA VAL A 247 1.09 -1.27 14.87
C VAL A 247 0.32 0.03 14.89
N PHE A 248 0.32 0.75 13.77
CA PHE A 248 -0.54 1.90 13.54
C PHE A 248 -1.71 1.47 12.66
N HIS A 249 -2.92 1.66 13.17
CA HIS A 249 -4.15 1.37 12.43
C HIS A 249 -4.59 2.62 11.66
N LEU A 250 -4.56 2.54 10.34
CA LEU A 250 -5.00 3.60 9.45
C LEU A 250 -6.51 3.49 9.22
N PRO A 251 -7.28 4.58 9.42
CA PRO A 251 -8.72 4.56 9.16
C PRO A 251 -9.03 4.52 7.65
N GLU A 252 -10.12 3.90 7.31
CA GLU A 252 -10.76 4.04 6.02
C GLU A 252 -11.37 5.46 5.91
N LEU A 253 -11.04 6.20 4.84
CA LEU A 253 -11.28 7.65 4.79
C LEU A 253 -12.63 8.07 4.17
N ARG A 254 -13.50 7.13 3.76
CA ARG A 254 -14.80 7.50 3.15
C ARG A 254 -15.79 8.06 4.16
N GLU A 255 -15.72 7.63 5.40
CA GLU A 255 -16.62 8.06 6.47
C GLU A 255 -15.87 8.03 7.81
N LEU A 256 -15.71 9.19 8.44
CA LEU A 256 -14.90 9.36 9.64
C LEU A 256 -15.73 9.56 10.90
N LYS A 257 -16.97 10.09 10.76
CA LYS A 257 -17.81 10.40 11.94
C LYS A 257 -19.30 10.28 11.57
N PRO A 258 -20.05 9.28 12.12
CA PRO A 258 -19.54 8.19 12.97
C PRO A 258 -18.66 7.24 12.16
N TYR A 259 -17.57 6.74 12.78
CA TYR A 259 -16.70 5.79 12.08
C TYR A 259 -17.38 4.42 11.96
N PRO A 260 -17.47 3.83 10.76
CA PRO A 260 -18.27 2.64 10.58
C PRO A 260 -17.58 1.33 11.00
N PHE A 261 -16.29 1.37 11.40
CA PHE A 261 -15.46 0.17 11.62
C PHE A 261 -14.81 0.12 13.00
N ASP A 262 -15.42 0.75 14.03
CA ASP A 262 -14.94 0.70 15.41
C ASP A 262 -14.84 -0.73 15.95
N ASP A 263 -15.77 -1.61 15.53
CA ASP A 263 -15.75 -3.02 15.87
C ASP A 263 -14.57 -3.76 15.24
N VAL A 264 -14.21 -3.44 14.02
CA VAL A 264 -13.02 -3.97 13.32
C VAL A 264 -11.74 -3.48 13.99
N THR A 265 -11.64 -2.17 14.24
CA THR A 265 -10.51 -1.57 14.96
C THR A 265 -10.28 -2.26 16.31
N SER A 266 -11.37 -2.54 17.05
CA SER A 266 -11.32 -3.23 18.34
C SER A 266 -10.81 -4.68 18.22
N LYS A 267 -11.21 -5.41 17.17
CA LYS A 267 -10.73 -6.76 16.90
C LYS A 267 -9.23 -6.77 16.60
N VAL A 268 -8.75 -5.88 15.74
CA VAL A 268 -7.33 -5.77 15.39
C VAL A 268 -6.52 -5.39 16.62
N ARG A 269 -6.96 -4.37 17.38
CA ARG A 269 -6.34 -3.96 18.65
C ARG A 269 -6.16 -5.14 19.59
N SER A 270 -7.23 -5.92 19.82
CA SER A 270 -7.19 -7.06 20.70
C SER A 270 -6.15 -8.10 20.30
N VAL A 271 -6.01 -8.38 19.00
CA VAL A 271 -4.99 -9.30 18.49
C VAL A 271 -3.59 -8.75 18.73
N VAL A 272 -3.34 -7.48 18.40
CA VAL A 272 -2.03 -6.83 18.55
C VAL A 272 -1.61 -6.78 20.02
N GLU A 273 -2.50 -6.30 20.89
CA GLU A 273 -2.21 -6.14 22.33
C GLU A 273 -2.03 -7.50 23.02
N SER A 274 -2.72 -8.57 22.58
CA SER A 274 -2.53 -9.93 23.07
C SER A 274 -1.12 -10.48 22.86
N ARG A 275 -0.37 -9.88 21.92
CA ARG A 275 1.05 -10.20 21.66
C ARG A 275 2.03 -9.27 22.40
N GLY A 276 1.53 -8.40 23.28
CA GLY A 276 2.34 -7.41 23.98
C GLY A 276 2.88 -6.29 23.07
N VAL A 277 2.24 -6.07 21.92
CA VAL A 277 2.62 -5.05 20.94
C VAL A 277 1.78 -3.79 21.13
N THR A 278 2.40 -2.64 20.99
CA THR A 278 1.71 -1.34 21.03
C THR A 278 0.81 -1.19 19.82
N PHE A 279 -0.46 -0.86 20.05
CA PHE A 279 -1.45 -0.52 19.02
C PHE A 279 -1.80 0.97 19.14
N VAL A 280 -1.77 1.68 18.01
CA VAL A 280 -2.10 3.11 17.93
C VAL A 280 -3.12 3.33 16.83
N ASP A 281 -4.30 3.84 17.20
CA ASP A 281 -5.32 4.22 16.24
C ASP A 281 -5.03 5.63 15.69
N LEU A 282 -5.05 5.76 14.38
CA LEU A 282 -4.83 7.03 13.68
C LEU A 282 -6.12 7.76 13.32
N LEU A 283 -7.30 7.17 13.55
CA LEU A 283 -8.59 7.85 13.32
C LEU A 283 -8.68 9.20 14.01
N PRO A 284 -8.27 9.37 15.30
CA PRO A 284 -8.33 10.68 15.98
C PRO A 284 -7.51 11.79 15.31
N ALA A 285 -6.55 11.44 14.45
CA ALA A 285 -5.76 12.44 13.71
C ALA A 285 -6.54 13.11 12.56
N VAL A 286 -7.65 12.50 12.12
CA VAL A 286 -8.40 12.91 10.93
C VAL A 286 -9.92 12.94 11.11
N GLU A 287 -10.47 12.46 12.23
CA GLU A 287 -11.91 12.26 12.44
C GLU A 287 -12.79 13.51 12.28
N ASP A 288 -12.22 14.69 12.51
CA ASP A 288 -12.91 15.98 12.38
C ASP A 288 -12.72 16.64 11.00
N ALA A 289 -11.98 15.98 10.09
CA ALA A 289 -11.76 16.52 8.75
C ALA A 289 -12.92 16.12 7.80
N ASP A 290 -13.14 16.93 6.77
CA ASP A 290 -13.95 16.51 5.64
C ASP A 290 -13.25 15.34 4.92
N PRO A 291 -13.90 14.16 4.80
CA PRO A 291 -13.32 12.97 4.20
C PRO A 291 -12.73 13.21 2.81
N ALA A 292 -13.47 13.88 1.91
CA ALA A 292 -13.04 14.13 0.55
C ALA A 292 -11.77 15.00 0.47
N SER A 293 -11.52 15.85 1.48
CA SER A 293 -10.30 16.67 1.56
C SER A 293 -9.03 15.88 1.88
N LEU A 294 -9.17 14.60 2.22
CA LEU A 294 -8.09 13.69 2.60
C LEU A 294 -7.72 12.69 1.49
N TRP A 295 -8.49 12.66 0.40
CA TRP A 295 -8.33 11.69 -0.69
C TRP A 295 -7.36 12.19 -1.75
N VAL A 296 -6.69 11.25 -2.41
CA VAL A 296 -5.83 11.55 -3.59
C VAL A 296 -6.66 12.16 -4.70
N THR A 297 -7.80 11.52 -5.04
CA THR A 297 -8.79 12.06 -5.98
C THR A 297 -10.18 11.59 -5.57
N VAL A 298 -11.20 12.22 -6.14
CA VAL A 298 -12.55 11.64 -6.14
C VAL A 298 -12.69 10.80 -7.42
N PRO A 299 -12.81 9.48 -7.35
CA PRO A 299 -13.29 8.61 -6.26
C PRO A 299 -12.22 7.78 -5.51
N ASP A 300 -10.94 8.10 -5.58
CA ASP A 300 -9.87 7.33 -4.96
C ASP A 300 -9.59 7.79 -3.51
N PRO A 301 -10.03 7.03 -2.48
CA PRO A 301 -9.91 7.42 -1.08
C PRO A 301 -8.52 7.13 -0.47
N HIS A 302 -7.51 6.82 -1.26
CA HIS A 302 -6.15 6.73 -0.70
C HIS A 302 -5.75 8.05 -0.04
N PRO A 303 -5.00 7.98 1.07
CA PRO A 303 -4.58 9.18 1.80
C PRO A 303 -3.72 10.12 0.95
N ASN A 304 -4.13 11.36 0.80
CA ASN A 304 -3.33 12.40 0.17
C ASN A 304 -2.25 12.97 1.13
N ALA A 305 -1.48 13.96 0.67
CA ALA A 305 -0.41 14.57 1.45
C ALA A 305 -0.89 15.19 2.78
N LYS A 306 -2.15 15.66 2.85
CA LYS A 306 -2.75 16.22 4.08
C LYS A 306 -3.06 15.12 5.10
N ALA A 307 -3.64 14.02 4.66
CA ALA A 307 -3.87 12.87 5.52
C ALA A 307 -2.56 12.25 6.01
N ALA A 308 -1.60 12.06 5.11
CA ALA A 308 -0.27 11.56 5.44
C ALA A 308 0.46 12.43 6.48
N ASP A 309 0.27 13.76 6.42
CA ASP A 309 0.81 14.69 7.39
C ASP A 309 0.14 14.56 8.77
N ALA A 310 -1.18 14.38 8.81
CA ALA A 310 -1.90 14.13 10.06
C ALA A 310 -1.48 12.81 10.72
N PHE A 311 -1.34 11.75 9.92
CA PHE A 311 -0.84 10.47 10.40
C PHE A 311 0.59 10.58 10.95
N ALA A 312 1.50 11.22 10.20
CA ALA A 312 2.89 11.40 10.64
C ALA A 312 2.97 12.14 11.99
N ARG A 313 2.20 13.23 12.17
CA ARG A 313 2.15 13.95 13.46
C ARG A 313 1.73 13.07 14.62
N ARG A 314 0.80 12.13 14.40
CA ARG A 314 0.33 11.22 15.46
C ARG A 314 1.31 10.06 15.70
N MET A 315 2.06 9.64 14.66
CA MET A 315 3.04 8.56 14.76
C MET A 315 4.33 8.98 15.47
N VAL A 316 4.79 10.23 15.26
CA VAL A 316 6.08 10.71 15.75
C VAL A 316 6.25 10.53 17.26
N PRO A 317 5.33 10.94 18.16
CA PRO A 317 5.52 10.80 19.60
C PRO A 317 5.75 9.35 20.05
N GLU A 318 5.03 8.41 19.45
CA GLU A 318 5.16 7.00 19.81
C GLU A 318 6.52 6.42 19.38
N ILE A 319 6.99 6.82 18.21
CA ILE A 319 8.30 6.41 17.70
C ILE A 319 9.41 7.10 18.48
N GLU A 320 9.26 8.37 18.89
CA GLU A 320 10.19 9.07 19.77
C GLU A 320 10.39 8.33 21.11
N ASN A 321 9.30 7.88 21.74
CA ASN A 321 9.37 7.11 22.99
C ASN A 321 10.20 5.82 22.79
N MET A 322 10.04 5.13 21.65
CA MET A 322 10.82 3.95 21.31
C MET A 322 12.31 4.29 21.09
N LEU A 323 12.58 5.42 20.44
CA LEU A 323 13.95 5.90 20.21
C LEU A 323 14.63 6.29 21.51
N ASP A 324 13.91 6.88 22.48
CA ASP A 324 14.45 7.19 23.81
C ASP A 324 14.92 5.92 24.53
N ASP A 325 14.14 4.85 24.45
CA ASP A 325 14.53 3.55 24.98
C ASP A 325 15.75 2.95 24.26
N LEU A 326 15.76 3.02 22.91
CA LEU A 326 16.89 2.55 22.12
C LEU A 326 18.16 3.33 22.41
N CYS A 327 18.06 4.64 22.57
CA CYS A 327 19.18 5.50 22.93
C CYS A 327 19.77 5.11 24.29
N ARG A 328 18.90 4.95 25.31
CA ARG A 328 19.32 4.55 26.66
C ARG A 328 19.99 3.18 26.70
N ASN A 329 19.43 2.22 25.95
CA ASN A 329 19.84 0.81 26.05
C ASN A 329 20.92 0.39 25.04
N LYS A 330 20.97 1.04 23.86
CA LYS A 330 21.84 0.63 22.75
C LYS A 330 22.65 1.77 22.15
N GLY A 331 22.51 3.01 22.62
CA GLY A 331 23.18 4.19 22.07
C GLY A 331 22.76 4.55 20.63
N LYS A 332 21.59 4.06 20.17
CA LYS A 332 21.11 4.27 18.81
C LYS A 332 19.97 5.30 18.77
N GLY A 333 19.89 6.07 17.70
CA GLY A 333 18.82 7.04 17.50
C GLY A 333 18.83 8.20 18.50
N CYS A 334 19.95 8.40 19.19
CA CYS A 334 20.11 9.52 20.10
C CYS A 334 20.08 10.85 19.33
N ARG A 335 19.73 11.93 20.04
CA ARG A 335 19.89 13.27 19.50
C ARG A 335 21.40 13.58 19.40
N GLY A 336 21.81 14.27 18.32
CA GLY A 336 23.16 14.81 18.22
C GLY A 336 23.38 15.86 19.30
N GLU A 337 24.59 15.92 19.83
CA GLU A 337 25.05 17.05 20.67
C GLU A 337 25.15 18.32 19.83
#